data_51ff54c22bdae250ab20628edd0d39b7
#
_entry.id   51ff54c22bdae250ab20628edd0d39b7
#
_cell.length_a   1.000
_cell.length_b   1.000
_cell.length_c   1.000
_cell.angle_alpha   90.00
_cell.angle_beta   90.00
_cell.angle_gamma   90.00
#
_symmetry.space_group_name_H-M   'P 1'
#
loop_
_entity.id
_entity.type
_entity.pdbx_description
1 polymer ?
#
loop_
_entity_poly.entity_id
_entity_poly.type
_entity_poly.pdbx_seq_one_letter_code
_entity_poly.pdbx_strand_id
1 'polypeptide(L)'
;MFFDNCCIERVNLHKHLGVYLSSSLDWRKQIDEVCLKANRKLSVLRSVKLLSRQTLDVLYKLTVRSVIDYALPLYCNTLKQSELSRLENVQYRAAKLVTGAFRFTSREKLNQELGWESIKRRSDNLGLNIFHKIHSYETRPLIRSCMPKPDIENKYNVRSKGGYIPFKHSGLKFKKSFFPT
;
A
#
# COMPACT_ATOMS: atom_id res chain seq x y z
N MET A 1 6.02 -24.02 -21.11
CA MET A 1 6.82 -22.85 -21.52
C MET A 1 8.28 -23.16 -21.21
N PHE A 2 9.21 -22.96 -22.14
CA PHE A 2 10.62 -23.28 -21.93
C PHE A 2 11.42 -21.98 -21.92
N PHE A 3 12.37 -21.88 -21.03
CA PHE A 3 13.36 -20.81 -20.98
C PHE A 3 14.74 -21.47 -20.87
N ASP A 4 15.62 -21.19 -21.80
CA ASP A 4 16.98 -21.75 -21.85
C ASP A 4 17.04 -23.29 -21.69
N ASN A 5 16.19 -24.01 -22.47
CA ASN A 5 15.97 -25.45 -22.42
C ASN A 5 15.43 -26.02 -21.07
N CYS A 6 15.10 -25.17 -20.08
CA CYS A 6 14.46 -25.61 -18.86
C CYS A 6 12.95 -25.44 -18.93
N CYS A 7 12.20 -26.47 -18.52
CA CYS A 7 10.74 -26.38 -18.40
C CYS A 7 10.36 -25.50 -17.21
N ILE A 8 9.67 -24.38 -17.48
CA ILE A 8 9.16 -23.51 -16.42
C ILE A 8 7.84 -24.05 -15.93
N GLU A 9 7.77 -24.38 -14.64
CA GLU A 9 6.54 -24.82 -13.99
C GLU A 9 5.55 -23.66 -13.87
N ARG A 10 4.29 -23.92 -14.19
CA ARG A 10 3.20 -22.96 -14.01
C ARG A 10 2.64 -23.09 -12.62
N VAL A 11 2.87 -22.09 -11.77
CA VAL A 11 2.35 -22.05 -10.40
C VAL A 11 1.20 -21.06 -10.27
N ASN A 12 0.22 -21.38 -9.43
CA ASN A 12 -0.93 -20.52 -9.18
C ASN A 12 -0.64 -19.42 -8.16
N LEU A 13 0.38 -19.62 -7.33
CA LEU A 13 0.79 -18.68 -6.28
C LEU A 13 2.32 -18.66 -6.20
N HIS A 14 2.92 -17.50 -6.35
CA HIS A 14 4.35 -17.31 -6.24
C HIS A 14 4.66 -16.24 -5.20
N LYS A 15 5.71 -16.45 -4.41
CA LYS A 15 6.22 -15.44 -3.46
C LYS A 15 7.45 -14.76 -4.03
N HIS A 16 7.33 -13.48 -4.38
CA HIS A 16 8.44 -12.69 -4.91
C HIS A 16 8.77 -11.53 -3.97
N LEU A 17 10.02 -11.44 -3.53
CA LEU A 17 10.49 -10.40 -2.59
C LEU A 17 9.55 -10.19 -1.38
N GLY A 18 8.98 -11.27 -0.86
CA GLY A 18 8.09 -11.19 0.30
C GLY A 18 6.62 -10.88 0.00
N VAL A 19 6.26 -10.65 -1.27
CA VAL A 19 4.90 -10.42 -1.75
C VAL A 19 4.36 -11.67 -2.42
N TYR A 20 3.14 -12.07 -2.08
CA TYR A 20 2.45 -13.19 -2.70
C TYR A 20 1.67 -12.71 -3.93
N LEU A 21 2.04 -13.24 -5.09
CA LEU A 21 1.41 -12.99 -6.39
C LEU A 21 0.62 -14.24 -6.80
N SER A 22 -0.68 -14.11 -6.97
CA SER A 22 -1.52 -15.17 -7.52
C SER A 22 -1.70 -14.99 -9.03
N SER A 23 -1.94 -16.07 -9.75
CA SER A 23 -2.20 -16.05 -11.21
C SER A 23 -3.44 -15.21 -11.57
N SER A 24 -4.38 -15.05 -10.65
CA SER A 24 -5.58 -14.20 -10.79
C SER A 24 -5.41 -12.77 -10.28
N LEU A 25 -4.22 -12.40 -9.76
CA LEU A 25 -3.98 -11.14 -9.04
C LEU A 25 -4.97 -10.92 -7.89
N ASP A 26 -5.33 -11.99 -7.20
CA ASP A 26 -6.08 -11.94 -5.93
C ASP A 26 -5.08 -11.75 -4.79
N TRP A 27 -5.30 -10.73 -3.97
CA TRP A 27 -4.39 -10.36 -2.88
C TRP A 27 -4.74 -10.98 -1.53
N ARG A 28 -5.72 -11.89 -1.49
CA ARG A 28 -6.20 -12.51 -0.23
C ARG A 28 -5.06 -13.11 0.59
N LYS A 29 -4.22 -13.94 -0.05
CA LYS A 29 -3.08 -14.56 0.63
C LYS A 29 -2.09 -13.52 1.15
N GLN A 30 -1.82 -12.47 0.36
CA GLN A 30 -0.95 -11.36 0.79
C GLN A 30 -1.52 -10.66 2.02
N ILE A 31 -2.81 -10.34 2.02
CA ILE A 31 -3.47 -9.67 3.15
C ILE A 31 -3.51 -10.54 4.39
N ASP A 32 -3.72 -11.86 4.24
CA ASP A 32 -3.66 -12.81 5.34
C ASP A 32 -2.30 -12.76 6.03
N GLU A 33 -1.23 -12.82 5.24
CA GLU A 33 0.15 -12.78 5.76
C GLU A 33 0.51 -11.43 6.41
N VAL A 34 0.13 -10.32 5.77
CA VAL A 34 0.36 -8.98 6.33
C VAL A 34 -0.38 -8.81 7.65
N CYS A 35 -1.66 -9.17 7.71
CA CYS A 35 -2.46 -9.11 8.93
C CYS A 35 -1.89 -10.01 10.03
N LEU A 36 -1.46 -11.23 9.69
CA LEU A 36 -0.86 -12.16 10.65
C LEU A 36 0.42 -11.56 11.26
N LYS A 37 1.35 -11.09 10.42
CA LYS A 37 2.60 -10.47 10.86
C LYS A 37 2.36 -9.21 11.68
N ALA A 38 1.48 -8.34 11.23
CA ALA A 38 1.14 -7.10 11.93
C ALA A 38 0.50 -7.38 13.29
N ASN A 39 -0.39 -8.39 13.39
CA ASN A 39 -1.00 -8.77 14.65
C ASN A 39 0.00 -9.39 15.64
N ARG A 40 0.95 -10.20 15.18
CA ARG A 40 2.04 -10.72 16.03
C ARG A 40 2.84 -9.59 16.64
N LYS A 41 3.24 -8.58 15.84
CA LYS A 41 3.95 -7.40 16.32
C LYS A 41 3.10 -6.55 17.26
N LEU A 42 1.81 -6.41 16.98
CA LEU A 42 0.87 -5.72 17.87
C LEU A 42 0.73 -6.43 19.22
N SER A 43 0.80 -7.75 19.26
CA SER A 43 0.80 -8.52 20.52
C SER A 43 2.04 -8.21 21.36
N VAL A 44 3.21 -8.12 20.74
CA VAL A 44 4.44 -7.68 21.42
C VAL A 44 4.29 -6.24 21.94
N LEU A 45 3.69 -5.34 21.15
CA LEU A 45 3.46 -3.96 21.59
C LEU A 45 2.54 -3.88 22.81
N ARG A 46 1.61 -4.83 22.95
CA ARG A 46 0.72 -4.91 24.13
C ARG A 46 1.45 -5.32 25.41
N SER A 47 2.52 -6.12 25.33
CA SER A 47 3.29 -6.48 26.53
C SER A 47 4.02 -5.30 27.15
N VAL A 48 4.30 -4.26 26.35
CA VAL A 48 4.97 -3.04 26.78
C VAL A 48 4.02 -1.84 26.91
N LYS A 49 2.73 -2.08 27.11
CA LYS A 49 1.66 -1.05 27.17
C LYS A 49 1.84 0.01 28.26
N LEU A 50 2.71 -0.22 29.23
CA LEU A 50 3.04 0.73 30.31
C LEU A 50 3.96 1.87 29.87
N LEU A 51 4.54 1.78 28.67
CA LEU A 51 5.35 2.85 28.11
C LEU A 51 4.50 4.10 27.81
N SER A 52 5.18 5.23 27.68
CA SER A 52 4.51 6.49 27.35
C SER A 52 3.79 6.38 26.00
N ARG A 53 2.71 7.15 25.83
CA ARG A 53 1.95 7.23 24.57
C ARG A 53 2.85 7.55 23.38
N GLN A 54 3.80 8.47 23.53
CA GLN A 54 4.73 8.86 22.48
C GLN A 54 5.63 7.68 22.07
N THR A 55 6.17 6.95 23.06
CA THR A 55 6.99 5.76 22.79
C THR A 55 6.19 4.68 22.09
N LEU A 56 4.96 4.41 22.51
CA LEU A 56 4.07 3.43 21.88
C LEU A 56 3.72 3.82 20.43
N ASP A 57 3.51 5.10 20.15
CA ASP A 57 3.28 5.61 18.79
C ASP A 57 4.50 5.36 17.88
N VAL A 58 5.69 5.69 18.36
CA VAL A 58 6.94 5.44 17.63
C VAL A 58 7.13 3.94 17.37
N LEU A 59 6.97 3.11 18.41
CA LEU A 59 7.10 1.66 18.28
C LEU A 59 6.08 1.07 17.30
N TYR A 60 4.84 1.55 17.31
CA TYR A 60 3.84 1.14 16.32
C TYR A 60 4.29 1.49 14.89
N LYS A 61 4.75 2.73 14.67
CA LYS A 61 5.22 3.18 13.36
C LYS A 61 6.39 2.36 12.85
N LEU A 62 7.34 2.04 13.71
CA LEU A 62 8.53 1.26 13.35
C LEU A 62 8.25 -0.23 13.15
N THR A 63 7.37 -0.82 13.93
CA THR A 63 7.21 -2.27 13.95
C THR A 63 5.97 -2.76 13.21
N VAL A 64 4.79 -2.24 13.51
CA VAL A 64 3.52 -2.71 12.97
C VAL A 64 3.22 -2.05 11.63
N ARG A 65 3.30 -0.71 11.57
CA ARG A 65 3.01 0.06 10.36
C ARG A 65 3.97 -0.28 9.23
N SER A 66 5.27 -0.47 9.53
CA SER A 66 6.26 -0.86 8.51
C SER A 66 5.91 -2.16 7.78
N VAL A 67 5.26 -3.11 8.46
CA VAL A 67 4.77 -4.35 7.83
C VAL A 67 3.59 -4.08 6.90
N ILE A 68 2.69 -3.18 7.28
CA ILE A 68 1.52 -2.80 6.47
C ILE A 68 1.97 -2.00 5.25
N ASP A 69 2.88 -1.04 5.42
CA ASP A 69 3.38 -0.17 4.36
C ASP A 69 4.21 -0.91 3.29
N TYR A 70 4.77 -2.07 3.65
CA TYR A 70 5.58 -2.84 2.71
C TYR A 70 4.76 -3.26 1.49
N ALA A 71 5.16 -2.78 0.33
CA ALA A 71 4.49 -3.00 -0.96
C ALA A 71 3.00 -2.58 -1.01
N LEU A 72 2.52 -1.80 -0.03
CA LEU A 72 1.12 -1.37 0.05
C LEU A 72 0.61 -0.68 -1.22
N PRO A 73 1.34 0.25 -1.86
CA PRO A 73 0.89 0.90 -3.09
C PRO A 73 0.67 -0.07 -4.27
N LEU A 74 1.37 -1.21 -4.26
CA LEU A 74 1.26 -2.20 -5.33
C LEU A 74 -0.14 -2.82 -5.43
N TYR A 75 -0.81 -3.02 -4.30
CA TYR A 75 -2.06 -3.78 -4.26
C TYR A 75 -3.25 -3.04 -3.64
N CYS A 76 -3.03 -1.98 -2.87
CA CYS A 76 -4.09 -1.34 -2.09
C CYS A 76 -5.29 -0.89 -2.94
N ASN A 77 -5.04 -0.36 -4.13
CA ASN A 77 -6.09 0.15 -5.03
C ASN A 77 -6.95 -0.95 -5.65
N THR A 78 -6.46 -2.19 -5.65
CA THR A 78 -7.18 -3.36 -6.20
C THR A 78 -7.84 -4.21 -5.12
N LEU A 79 -7.65 -3.88 -3.83
CA LEU A 79 -8.26 -4.60 -2.72
C LEU A 79 -9.78 -4.49 -2.72
N LYS A 80 -10.42 -5.55 -2.28
CA LYS A 80 -11.83 -5.51 -1.91
C LYS A 80 -12.00 -4.72 -0.61
N GLN A 81 -13.17 -4.11 -0.41
CA GLN A 81 -13.47 -3.36 0.81
C GLN A 81 -13.29 -4.20 2.09
N SER A 82 -13.62 -5.49 2.05
CA SER A 82 -13.43 -6.41 3.17
C SER A 82 -11.94 -6.59 3.53
N GLU A 83 -11.07 -6.66 2.54
CA GLU A 83 -9.61 -6.80 2.72
C GLU A 83 -9.00 -5.51 3.28
N LEU A 84 -9.39 -4.36 2.72
CA LEU A 84 -8.97 -3.05 3.23
C LEU A 84 -9.42 -2.87 4.68
N SER A 85 -10.66 -3.25 5.01
CA SER A 85 -11.19 -3.17 6.37
C SER A 85 -10.41 -4.03 7.37
N ARG A 86 -9.83 -5.14 6.93
CA ARG A 86 -8.96 -5.98 7.78
C ARG A 86 -7.67 -5.26 8.17
N LEU A 87 -7.02 -4.58 7.22
CA LEU A 87 -5.83 -3.76 7.50
C LEU A 87 -6.17 -2.59 8.42
N GLU A 88 -7.26 -1.87 8.13
CA GLU A 88 -7.76 -0.77 8.95
C GLU A 88 -8.09 -1.23 10.38
N ASN A 89 -8.59 -2.45 10.57
CA ASN A 89 -8.85 -3.02 11.89
C ASN A 89 -7.55 -3.27 12.69
N VAL A 90 -6.45 -3.63 12.04
CA VAL A 90 -5.14 -3.73 12.70
C VAL A 90 -4.70 -2.36 13.21
N GLN A 91 -4.77 -1.33 12.36
CA GLN A 91 -4.44 0.05 12.73
C GLN A 91 -5.33 0.56 13.87
N TYR A 92 -6.64 0.32 13.79
CA TYR A 92 -7.58 0.72 14.84
C TYR A 92 -7.28 0.08 16.21
N ARG A 93 -6.92 -1.21 16.22
CA ARG A 93 -6.49 -1.88 17.46
C ARG A 93 -5.20 -1.30 18.02
N ALA A 94 -4.27 -0.93 17.16
CA ALA A 94 -3.04 -0.24 17.56
C ALA A 94 -3.35 1.16 18.11
N ALA A 95 -4.23 1.93 17.46
CA ALA A 95 -4.63 3.26 17.91
C ALA A 95 -5.25 3.21 19.30
N LYS A 96 -6.13 2.24 19.58
CA LYS A 96 -6.68 2.04 20.93
C LYS A 96 -5.62 1.71 21.98
N LEU A 97 -4.62 0.92 21.60
CA LEU A 97 -3.52 0.58 22.50
C LEU A 97 -2.69 1.83 22.85
N VAL A 98 -2.36 2.64 21.85
CA VAL A 98 -1.52 3.85 22.01
C VAL A 98 -2.25 4.94 22.81
N THR A 99 -3.56 5.12 22.58
CA THR A 99 -4.34 6.17 23.26
C THR A 99 -4.93 5.73 24.59
N GLY A 100 -4.99 4.42 24.87
CA GLY A 100 -5.75 3.88 26.01
C GLY A 100 -7.27 4.06 25.87
N ALA A 101 -7.78 4.32 24.67
CA ALA A 101 -9.16 4.69 24.42
C ALA A 101 -10.15 3.56 24.71
N PHE A 102 -11.38 3.96 25.09
CA PHE A 102 -12.49 3.04 25.36
C PHE A 102 -12.90 2.23 24.12
N ARG A 103 -13.58 1.10 24.38
CA ARG A 103 -13.98 0.13 23.37
C ARG A 103 -14.77 0.71 22.18
N PHE A 104 -15.58 1.73 22.43
CA PHE A 104 -16.50 2.32 21.43
C PHE A 104 -16.01 3.62 20.80
N THR A 105 -14.76 4.02 21.02
CA THR A 105 -14.21 5.23 20.39
C THR A 105 -14.13 5.02 18.87
N SER A 106 -14.62 6.01 18.09
CA SER A 106 -14.61 5.90 16.63
C SER A 106 -13.18 5.87 16.07
N ARG A 107 -13.01 5.20 14.93
CA ARG A 107 -11.72 5.08 14.23
C ARG A 107 -11.21 6.46 13.79
N GLU A 108 -12.11 7.27 13.26
CA GLU A 108 -11.81 8.60 12.75
C GLU A 108 -11.26 9.50 13.85
N LYS A 109 -11.91 9.52 15.04
CA LYS A 109 -11.44 10.28 16.19
C LYS A 109 -10.04 9.86 16.64
N LEU A 110 -9.78 8.55 16.72
CA LEU A 110 -8.46 8.05 17.10
C LEU A 110 -7.38 8.39 16.07
N ASN A 111 -7.68 8.26 14.79
CA ASN A 111 -6.75 8.63 13.74
C ASN A 111 -6.45 10.13 13.76
N GLN A 112 -7.46 10.96 13.97
CA GLN A 112 -7.30 12.42 14.08
C GLN A 112 -6.44 12.79 15.31
N GLU A 113 -6.70 12.18 16.45
CA GLU A 113 -5.96 12.42 17.71
C GLU A 113 -4.48 12.03 17.61
N LEU A 114 -4.17 10.96 16.87
CA LEU A 114 -2.81 10.47 16.66
C LEU A 114 -2.12 11.09 15.43
N GLY A 115 -2.85 11.85 14.62
CA GLY A 115 -2.37 12.33 13.33
C GLY A 115 -2.08 11.19 12.36
N TRP A 116 -2.82 10.07 12.46
CA TRP A 116 -2.64 8.94 11.57
C TRP A 116 -3.58 9.03 10.38
N GLU A 117 -3.03 8.77 9.21
CA GLU A 117 -3.81 8.65 7.99
C GLU A 117 -4.49 7.28 7.90
N SER A 118 -5.61 7.20 7.16
CA SER A 118 -6.18 5.91 6.77
C SER A 118 -5.20 5.12 5.90
N ILE A 119 -5.32 3.80 5.89
CA ILE A 119 -4.46 2.93 5.08
C ILE A 119 -4.55 3.30 3.60
N LYS A 120 -5.74 3.61 3.11
CA LYS A 120 -5.96 4.05 1.73
C LYS A 120 -5.18 5.31 1.40
N ARG A 121 -5.38 6.40 2.18
CA ARG A 121 -4.69 7.67 1.96
C ARG A 121 -3.17 7.53 2.06
N ARG A 122 -2.71 6.71 3.00
CA ARG A 122 -1.28 6.43 3.15
C ARG A 122 -0.72 5.68 1.93
N SER A 123 -1.46 4.71 1.38
CA SER A 123 -1.09 4.04 0.14
C SER A 123 -0.93 5.02 -1.02
N ASP A 124 -1.89 5.93 -1.17
CA ASP A 124 -1.86 6.94 -2.22
C ASP A 124 -0.63 7.86 -2.07
N ASN A 125 -0.33 8.33 -0.84
CA ASN A 125 0.85 9.14 -0.56
C ASN A 125 2.17 8.39 -0.83
N LEU A 126 2.26 7.12 -0.45
CA LEU A 126 3.43 6.28 -0.76
C LEU A 126 3.59 6.08 -2.28
N GLY A 127 2.47 5.85 -2.98
CA GLY A 127 2.44 5.75 -4.44
C GLY A 127 2.93 7.01 -5.13
N LEU A 128 2.42 8.17 -4.73
CA LEU A 128 2.86 9.48 -5.24
C LEU A 128 4.35 9.73 -4.99
N ASN A 129 4.86 9.37 -3.81
CA ASN A 129 6.29 9.50 -3.51
C ASN A 129 7.15 8.62 -4.41
N ILE A 130 6.72 7.37 -4.69
CA ILE A 130 7.42 6.49 -5.61
C ILE A 130 7.37 7.05 -7.03
N PHE A 131 6.20 7.50 -7.48
CA PHE A 131 6.02 8.14 -8.78
C PHE A 131 6.94 9.35 -8.94
N HIS A 132 6.97 10.25 -7.96
CA HIS A 132 7.85 11.43 -7.95
C HIS A 132 9.34 11.02 -8.03
N LYS A 133 9.74 10.01 -7.25
CA LYS A 133 11.12 9.49 -7.30
C LYS A 133 11.49 8.97 -8.69
N ILE A 134 10.61 8.19 -9.32
CA ILE A 134 10.84 7.66 -10.68
C ILE A 134 10.94 8.79 -11.69
N HIS A 135 10.16 9.85 -11.54
CA HIS A 135 10.16 10.99 -12.45
C HIS A 135 11.37 11.92 -12.25
N SER A 136 11.76 12.17 -11.01
CA SER A 136 12.79 13.17 -10.65
C SER A 136 14.22 12.64 -10.73
N TYR A 137 14.43 11.34 -10.61
CA TYR A 137 15.75 10.74 -10.67
C TYR A 137 15.97 10.04 -12.01
N GLU A 138 17.23 9.92 -12.44
CA GLU A 138 17.64 9.10 -13.59
C GLU A 138 17.41 7.62 -13.28
N THR A 139 16.16 7.19 -13.37
CA THR A 139 15.76 5.79 -13.22
C THR A 139 16.13 5.00 -14.47
N ARG A 140 16.30 3.69 -14.27
CA ARG A 140 16.60 2.77 -15.38
C ARG A 140 15.63 2.99 -16.54
N PRO A 141 16.12 3.05 -17.80
CA PRO A 141 15.32 3.37 -18.99
C PRO A 141 14.03 2.54 -19.10
N LEU A 142 14.09 1.27 -18.66
CA LEU A 142 12.98 0.33 -18.68
C LEU A 142 11.83 0.76 -17.74
N ILE A 143 12.12 1.29 -16.57
CA ILE A 143 11.09 1.79 -15.64
C ILE A 143 10.48 3.07 -16.21
N ARG A 144 11.30 3.93 -16.80
CA ARG A 144 10.84 5.18 -17.41
C ARG A 144 9.94 4.93 -18.62
N SER A 145 10.20 3.89 -19.42
CA SER A 145 9.34 3.52 -20.54
C SER A 145 7.96 3.00 -20.11
N CYS A 146 7.83 2.49 -18.87
CA CYS A 146 6.56 2.06 -18.28
C CYS A 146 5.75 3.20 -17.67
N MET A 147 6.28 4.43 -17.66
CA MET A 147 5.56 5.59 -17.10
C MET A 147 4.59 6.20 -18.11
N PRO A 148 3.46 6.78 -17.66
CA PRO A 148 2.60 7.57 -18.49
C PRO A 148 3.40 8.75 -19.09
N LYS A 149 3.22 9.02 -20.38
CA LYS A 149 3.87 10.16 -21.02
C LYS A 149 3.19 11.47 -20.58
N PRO A 150 3.95 12.55 -20.35
CA PRO A 150 3.35 13.84 -20.10
C PRO A 150 2.55 14.28 -21.34
N ASP A 151 1.39 14.86 -21.12
CA ASP A 151 0.58 15.44 -22.19
C ASP A 151 1.19 16.79 -22.61
N ILE A 152 2.11 16.74 -23.58
CA ILE A 152 2.83 17.92 -24.10
C ILE A 152 2.00 18.60 -25.20
N GLU A 153 0.99 17.91 -25.77
CA GLU A 153 0.27 18.36 -26.98
C GLU A 153 -0.96 19.21 -26.71
N ASN A 154 -1.22 19.65 -25.49
CA ASN A 154 -2.34 20.56 -25.25
C ASN A 154 -2.08 21.92 -25.89
N LYS A 155 -2.58 22.09 -27.13
CA LYS A 155 -2.54 23.34 -27.93
C LYS A 155 -3.32 24.50 -27.26
N TYR A 156 -4.09 24.22 -26.22
CA TYR A 156 -4.89 25.23 -25.54
C TYR A 156 -4.28 25.62 -24.20
N ASN A 157 -4.33 26.90 -23.90
CA ASN A 157 -3.81 27.51 -22.67
C ASN A 157 -4.78 27.22 -21.49
N VAL A 158 -4.99 25.96 -21.17
CA VAL A 158 -5.84 25.53 -20.03
C VAL A 158 -5.06 25.61 -18.72
N ARG A 159 -5.77 25.92 -17.62
CA ARG A 159 -5.17 26.09 -16.27
C ARG A 159 -4.47 24.85 -15.73
N SER A 160 -4.65 23.67 -16.33
CA SER A 160 -3.95 22.41 -15.98
C SER A 160 -2.83 22.08 -16.98
N LYS A 161 -1.77 22.87 -16.98
CA LYS A 161 -0.53 22.49 -17.69
C LYS A 161 0.16 21.40 -16.88
N GLY A 162 0.28 20.18 -17.43
CA GLY A 162 1.06 19.10 -16.84
C GLY A 162 0.31 17.82 -16.52
N GLY A 163 -0.77 17.52 -17.24
CA GLY A 163 -1.44 16.21 -17.18
C GLY A 163 -0.57 15.11 -17.81
N TYR A 164 -0.87 13.87 -17.47
CA TYR A 164 -0.28 12.68 -18.09
C TYR A 164 -1.33 12.02 -18.97
N ILE A 165 -0.90 11.49 -20.13
CA ILE A 165 -1.76 10.71 -21.01
C ILE A 165 -2.03 9.36 -20.33
N PRO A 166 -3.28 9.05 -19.96
CA PRO A 166 -3.59 7.78 -19.31
C PRO A 166 -3.36 6.61 -20.28
N PHE A 167 -2.92 5.48 -19.75
CA PHE A 167 -2.79 4.27 -20.55
C PHE A 167 -4.16 3.80 -21.04
N LYS A 168 -4.25 3.44 -22.32
CA LYS A 168 -5.42 2.72 -22.84
C LYS A 168 -5.48 1.34 -22.18
N HIS A 169 -6.57 1.04 -21.48
CA HIS A 169 -6.74 -0.23 -20.78
C HIS A 169 -8.15 -0.78 -20.99
N SER A 170 -8.26 -2.11 -21.04
CA SER A 170 -9.54 -2.82 -21.18
C SER A 170 -10.10 -3.38 -19.86
N GLY A 171 -9.33 -3.36 -18.79
CA GLY A 171 -9.68 -4.04 -17.54
C GLY A 171 -9.77 -3.14 -16.32
N LEU A 172 -10.76 -3.40 -15.46
CA LEU A 172 -10.99 -2.65 -14.21
C LEU A 172 -9.79 -2.73 -13.25
N LYS A 173 -9.08 -3.87 -13.25
CA LYS A 173 -7.89 -4.08 -12.40
C LYS A 173 -6.72 -3.19 -12.83
N PHE A 174 -6.55 -3.00 -14.13
CA PHE A 174 -5.52 -2.11 -14.66
C PHE A 174 -5.84 -0.65 -14.33
N LYS A 175 -7.11 -0.23 -14.47
CA LYS A 175 -7.58 1.12 -14.11
C LYS A 175 -7.30 1.47 -12.64
N LYS A 176 -7.33 0.47 -11.75
CA LYS A 176 -7.04 0.62 -10.32
C LYS A 176 -5.61 0.27 -9.95
N SER A 177 -4.72 0.06 -10.93
CA SER A 177 -3.31 -0.26 -10.68
C SER A 177 -2.54 0.94 -10.12
N PHE A 178 -1.26 0.73 -9.87
CA PHE A 178 -0.36 1.71 -9.25
C PHE A 178 -0.29 3.06 -9.99
N PHE A 179 -0.42 3.06 -11.33
CA PHE A 179 -0.40 4.30 -12.11
C PHE A 179 -1.76 4.99 -12.01
N PRO A 180 -1.85 6.19 -11.39
CA PRO A 180 -3.09 6.96 -11.37
C PRO A 180 -3.47 7.36 -12.80
N THR A 181 -4.71 7.14 -13.15
CA THR A 181 -5.33 7.61 -14.41
C THR A 181 -5.83 9.03 -14.24
#